data_2b617d85fb216d03ab3314cc8d044d23
#
_entry.id   2b617d85fb216d03ab3314cc8d044d23
#
_cell.length_a   1.000
_cell.length_b   1.000
_cell.length_c   1.000
_cell.angle_alpha   90.00
_cell.angle_beta   90.00
_cell.angle_gamma   90.00
#
_symmetry.space_group_name_H-M   'P 1'
#
loop_
_entity.id
_entity.type
_entity.pdbx_description
1 polymer ?
#
loop_
_entity_poly.entity_id
_entity_poly.type
_entity_poly.pdbx_seq_one_letter_code
_entity_poly.pdbx_strand_id
1 'polypeptide(L)'
;MKRAWLFRTAVSSVLAAGFLAAGSVAMADAMSDLIEAAKKEGELTIIAVPHDWCKYGDSIELFKKKYPFLKLNELNPDAGSGDEIEAIKSNKDNKGPQNPDVIDVGLSFGPSAKKDGLLQPYKVSTWDSIPEGNKDPEGYWYGNYYGVLAFEVNTDLIPNPPQDWSDLLKPEFKNSVALDGDPRTSNESIQSVFASGLSATGGDVDKAPEAGLKFFAELNKSGNFVPVSGGASSLAQGATPIVTRWDYLALADRDTLKGNPKVEVIVPKTGIVAGVYVSAISAYAPHPNAAKLWMEHLYSDESQLIWLSGYCHPIRFLDLVKNKKVPQAMLDKLPPAAAYDAALFPPLDVQTKAKETITKQWDSVVGANIQ
;
A
#
# COMPACT_ATOMS: atom_id res chain seq x y z
N MET A 1 15.93 -56.22 -44.00
CA MET A 1 16.82 -55.13 -43.58
C MET A 1 16.09 -54.30 -42.57
N LYS A 2 16.21 -54.65 -41.30
CA LYS A 2 15.71 -53.94 -40.13
C LYS A 2 16.92 -53.70 -39.22
N ARG A 3 17.11 -52.46 -38.77
CA ARG A 3 17.87 -52.00 -37.56
C ARG A 3 18.59 -50.71 -37.88
N ALA A 4 18.02 -49.60 -37.36
CA ALA A 4 18.77 -48.47 -36.77
C ALA A 4 17.81 -47.33 -36.46
N TRP A 5 17.16 -47.36 -35.30
CA TRP A 5 16.53 -46.19 -34.70
C TRP A 5 16.25 -46.42 -33.20
N LEU A 6 17.25 -46.31 -32.42
CA LEU A 6 17.16 -46.21 -30.93
C LEU A 6 18.56 -45.79 -30.45
N PHE A 7 18.75 -44.49 -30.23
CA PHE A 7 19.76 -43.87 -29.34
C PHE A 7 19.87 -42.38 -29.66
N ARG A 8 18.88 -41.60 -29.23
CA ARG A 8 19.02 -40.12 -29.15
C ARG A 8 17.98 -39.47 -28.27
N THR A 9 17.71 -39.91 -27.03
CA THR A 9 16.79 -39.27 -26.12
C THR A 9 17.21 -39.25 -24.63
N ALA A 10 18.44 -39.56 -24.33
CA ALA A 10 18.90 -39.66 -22.91
C ALA A 10 19.85 -38.54 -22.41
N VAL A 11 20.28 -37.62 -23.29
CA VAL A 11 21.28 -36.60 -22.88
C VAL A 11 20.70 -35.24 -22.53
N SER A 12 19.48 -34.92 -22.96
CA SER A 12 18.88 -33.60 -22.73
C SER A 12 18.26 -33.39 -21.33
N SER A 13 17.94 -34.47 -20.61
CA SER A 13 17.26 -34.40 -19.30
C SER A 13 18.22 -34.18 -18.13
N VAL A 14 19.48 -34.52 -18.24
CA VAL A 14 20.47 -34.39 -17.16
C VAL A 14 21.01 -32.96 -17.06
N LEU A 15 21.12 -32.23 -18.16
CA LEU A 15 21.61 -30.85 -18.18
C LEU A 15 20.60 -29.86 -17.58
N ALA A 16 19.30 -30.08 -17.77
CA ALA A 16 18.26 -29.20 -17.20
C ALA A 16 18.13 -29.33 -15.68
N ALA A 17 18.31 -30.54 -15.14
CA ALA A 17 18.28 -30.79 -13.69
C ALA A 17 19.51 -30.20 -12.97
N GLY A 18 20.67 -30.18 -13.62
CA GLY A 18 21.89 -29.59 -13.07
C GLY A 18 21.85 -28.06 -12.95
N PHE A 19 21.21 -27.37 -13.91
CA PHE A 19 21.06 -25.90 -13.85
C PHE A 19 20.07 -25.44 -12.78
N LEU A 20 18.99 -26.19 -12.54
CA LEU A 20 18.02 -25.88 -11.49
C LEU A 20 18.61 -26.10 -10.08
N ALA A 21 19.43 -27.11 -9.90
CA ALA A 21 20.08 -27.37 -8.61
C ALA A 21 21.18 -26.35 -8.28
N ALA A 22 21.96 -25.92 -9.26
CA ALA A 22 23.01 -24.91 -9.08
C ALA A 22 22.43 -23.52 -8.74
N GLY A 23 21.29 -23.14 -9.35
CA GLY A 23 20.61 -21.89 -9.05
C GLY A 23 20.04 -21.85 -7.63
N SER A 24 19.45 -22.93 -7.15
CA SER A 24 18.89 -23.00 -5.79
C SER A 24 19.96 -22.99 -4.69
N VAL A 25 21.11 -23.57 -4.92
CA VAL A 25 22.24 -23.50 -3.97
C VAL A 25 22.82 -22.10 -3.91
N ALA A 26 23.04 -21.45 -5.03
CA ALA A 26 23.55 -20.07 -5.07
C ALA A 26 22.61 -19.05 -4.38
N MET A 27 21.29 -19.23 -4.51
CA MET A 27 20.30 -18.40 -3.80
C MET A 27 20.29 -18.66 -2.29
N ALA A 28 20.45 -19.92 -1.88
CA ALA A 28 20.53 -20.26 -0.46
C ALA A 28 21.80 -19.69 0.20
N ASP A 29 22.92 -19.73 -0.50
CA ASP A 29 24.20 -19.15 -0.04
C ASP A 29 24.08 -17.61 0.07
N ALA A 30 23.51 -16.94 -0.93
CA ALA A 30 23.28 -15.49 -0.91
C ALA A 30 22.35 -15.04 0.23
N MET A 31 21.30 -15.82 0.54
CA MET A 31 20.42 -15.53 1.67
C MET A 31 21.14 -15.74 3.01
N SER A 32 21.97 -16.80 3.13
CA SER A 32 22.78 -17.03 4.32
C SER A 32 23.75 -15.88 4.59
N ASP A 33 24.43 -15.41 3.56
CA ASP A 33 25.35 -14.26 3.64
C ASP A 33 24.62 -12.98 4.05
N LEU A 34 23.41 -12.74 3.51
CA LEU A 34 22.59 -11.60 3.88
C LEU A 34 22.17 -11.66 5.36
N ILE A 35 21.77 -12.84 5.85
CA ILE A 35 21.40 -13.04 7.27
C ILE A 35 22.60 -12.75 8.18
N GLU A 36 23.79 -13.23 7.86
CA GLU A 36 24.99 -12.98 8.67
C GLU A 36 25.44 -11.51 8.60
N ALA A 37 25.22 -10.83 7.49
CA ALA A 37 25.48 -9.39 7.36
C ALA A 37 24.47 -8.57 8.20
N ALA A 38 23.18 -8.86 8.11
CA ALA A 38 22.13 -8.22 8.90
C ALA A 38 22.33 -8.45 10.41
N LYS A 39 22.77 -9.65 10.80
CA LYS A 39 23.08 -9.98 12.19
C LYS A 39 24.20 -9.11 12.78
N LYS A 40 25.17 -8.72 11.97
CA LYS A 40 26.25 -7.81 12.39
C LYS A 40 25.74 -6.38 12.58
N GLU A 41 24.72 -5.96 11.84
CA GLU A 41 24.06 -4.66 11.99
C GLU A 41 23.20 -4.62 13.25
N GLY A 42 22.49 -5.71 13.58
CA GLY A 42 21.78 -5.94 14.83
C GLY A 42 20.49 -5.14 15.03
N GLU A 43 20.20 -4.16 14.19
CA GLU A 43 19.00 -3.29 14.27
C GLU A 43 18.36 -3.12 12.87
N LEU A 44 17.09 -2.74 12.88
CA LEU A 44 16.32 -2.33 11.70
C LEU A 44 15.32 -1.25 12.11
N THR A 45 15.26 -0.14 11.39
CA THR A 45 14.25 0.90 11.56
C THR A 45 13.29 0.90 10.38
N ILE A 46 12.02 0.59 10.64
CA ILE A 46 10.91 0.77 9.71
C ILE A 46 10.08 1.98 10.12
N ILE A 47 9.33 2.59 9.20
CA ILE A 47 8.51 3.78 9.44
C ILE A 47 7.15 3.62 8.79
N ALA A 48 6.11 4.23 9.36
CA ALA A 48 4.76 4.31 8.81
C ALA A 48 4.13 2.93 8.54
N VAL A 49 4.28 1.98 9.46
CA VAL A 49 3.73 0.63 9.36
C VAL A 49 2.83 0.31 10.56
N PRO A 50 1.61 0.87 10.62
CA PRO A 50 0.67 0.61 11.71
C PRO A 50 0.27 -0.87 11.72
N HIS A 51 0.11 -1.45 12.92
CA HIS A 51 -0.08 -2.90 13.09
C HIS A 51 -1.37 -3.44 12.50
N ASP A 52 -2.42 -2.63 12.45
CA ASP A 52 -3.74 -2.97 11.88
C ASP A 52 -3.80 -2.82 10.35
N TRP A 53 -2.93 -2.01 9.78
CA TRP A 53 -2.82 -1.82 8.34
C TRP A 53 -2.36 -3.11 7.66
N CYS A 54 -3.20 -3.72 6.83
CA CYS A 54 -2.92 -5.01 6.15
C CYS A 54 -2.41 -6.13 7.10
N LYS A 55 -2.68 -6.04 8.39
CA LYS A 55 -2.06 -6.89 9.41
C LYS A 55 -0.53 -6.82 9.44
N TYR A 56 0.03 -5.63 9.29
CA TYR A 56 1.47 -5.45 9.42
C TYR A 56 2.01 -5.99 10.74
N GLY A 57 1.24 -5.89 11.84
CA GLY A 57 1.61 -6.46 13.13
C GLY A 57 1.91 -7.95 13.06
N ASP A 58 1.11 -8.73 12.34
CA ASP A 58 1.35 -10.18 12.18
C ASP A 58 2.63 -10.44 11.37
N SER A 59 2.90 -9.62 10.33
CA SER A 59 4.13 -9.70 9.53
C SER A 59 5.37 -9.30 10.34
N ILE A 60 5.26 -8.25 11.16
CA ILE A 60 6.31 -7.80 12.09
C ILE A 60 6.65 -8.92 13.09
N GLU A 61 5.65 -9.53 13.71
CA GLU A 61 5.87 -10.61 14.68
C GLU A 61 6.48 -11.86 14.01
N LEU A 62 6.07 -12.17 12.77
CA LEU A 62 6.69 -13.23 12.00
C LEU A 62 8.16 -12.94 11.71
N PHE A 63 8.49 -11.69 11.35
CA PHE A 63 9.87 -11.25 11.13
C PHE A 63 10.72 -11.35 12.40
N LYS A 64 10.23 -10.84 13.52
CA LYS A 64 10.89 -10.92 14.83
C LYS A 64 11.17 -12.38 15.24
N LYS A 65 10.20 -13.28 14.96
CA LYS A 65 10.34 -14.71 15.23
C LYS A 65 11.40 -15.38 14.35
N LYS A 66 11.49 -15.00 13.07
CA LYS A 66 12.49 -15.55 12.13
C LYS A 66 13.89 -15.01 12.40
N TYR A 67 13.99 -13.74 12.81
CA TYR A 67 15.27 -13.03 12.96
C TYR A 67 15.40 -12.38 14.35
N PRO A 68 15.40 -13.19 15.43
CA PRO A 68 15.38 -12.69 16.81
C PRO A 68 16.67 -11.95 17.23
N PHE A 69 17.68 -11.93 16.39
CA PHE A 69 18.92 -11.18 16.57
C PHE A 69 18.82 -9.72 16.12
N LEU A 70 17.74 -9.32 15.42
CA LEU A 70 17.49 -7.95 15.02
C LEU A 70 16.57 -7.27 16.02
N LYS A 71 17.02 -6.12 16.52
CA LYS A 71 16.14 -5.19 17.25
C LYS A 71 15.38 -4.34 16.24
N LEU A 72 14.08 -4.52 16.17
CA LEU A 72 13.20 -3.73 15.31
C LEU A 72 12.80 -2.43 16.02
N ASN A 73 13.03 -1.30 15.35
CA ASN A 73 12.53 0.01 15.73
C ASN A 73 11.40 0.42 14.78
N GLU A 74 10.23 0.70 15.34
CA GLU A 74 9.02 1.10 14.62
C GLU A 74 8.84 2.62 14.81
N LEU A 75 9.28 3.40 13.80
CA LEU A 75 9.26 4.85 13.82
C LEU A 75 7.93 5.37 13.28
N ASN A 76 7.27 6.25 14.04
CA ASN A 76 6.04 6.96 13.64
C ASN A 76 5.06 6.07 12.84
N PRO A 77 4.42 5.08 13.47
CA PRO A 77 3.55 4.13 12.75
C PRO A 77 2.45 4.79 11.92
N ASP A 78 1.92 5.93 12.38
CA ASP A 78 0.82 6.65 11.73
C ASP A 78 1.28 7.76 10.76
N ALA A 79 2.56 7.76 10.36
CA ALA A 79 3.08 8.76 9.43
C ALA A 79 2.54 8.55 8.01
N GLY A 80 2.34 9.65 7.28
CA GLY A 80 1.99 9.59 5.86
C GLY A 80 3.21 9.46 4.95
N SER A 81 2.99 9.12 3.68
CA SER A 81 4.08 8.91 2.70
C SER A 81 4.99 10.13 2.52
N GLY A 82 4.46 11.35 2.68
CA GLY A 82 5.26 12.57 2.65
C GLY A 82 6.19 12.67 3.85
N ASP A 83 5.72 12.29 5.03
CA ASP A 83 6.48 12.35 6.28
C ASP A 83 7.64 11.36 6.28
N GLU A 84 7.46 10.18 5.66
CA GLU A 84 8.51 9.18 5.45
C GLU A 84 9.66 9.74 4.58
N ILE A 85 9.31 10.43 3.50
CA ILE A 85 10.29 11.10 2.63
C ILE A 85 11.04 12.18 3.39
N GLU A 86 10.35 12.99 4.19
CA GLU A 86 10.98 14.03 5.01
C GLU A 86 11.83 13.42 6.15
N ALA A 87 11.45 12.28 6.70
CA ALA A 87 12.26 11.56 7.69
C ALA A 87 13.63 11.16 7.12
N ILE A 88 13.68 10.63 5.88
CA ILE A 88 14.96 10.35 5.20
C ILE A 88 15.75 11.65 4.99
N LYS A 89 15.12 12.70 4.41
CA LYS A 89 15.80 13.96 4.09
C LYS A 89 16.43 14.61 5.30
N SER A 90 15.70 14.65 6.41
CA SER A 90 16.12 15.30 7.65
C SER A 90 17.18 14.50 8.42
N ASN A 91 17.35 13.21 8.13
CA ASN A 91 18.24 12.32 8.87
C ASN A 91 19.39 11.72 8.03
N LYS A 92 19.70 12.26 6.86
CA LYS A 92 20.74 11.71 5.94
C LYS A 92 22.07 11.37 6.63
N ASP A 93 22.51 12.21 7.55
CA ASP A 93 23.77 12.05 8.26
C ASP A 93 23.62 11.34 9.64
N ASN A 94 22.39 11.02 10.02
CA ASN A 94 22.09 10.36 11.28
C ASN A 94 22.16 8.83 11.11
N LYS A 95 22.90 8.15 11.99
CA LYS A 95 22.99 6.68 12.01
C LYS A 95 22.14 6.04 13.13
N GLY A 96 21.36 6.86 13.84
CA GLY A 96 20.49 6.40 14.91
C GLY A 96 19.06 6.06 14.44
N PRO A 97 18.20 5.69 15.38
CA PRO A 97 16.87 5.14 15.13
C PRO A 97 15.86 6.14 14.53
N GLN A 98 16.24 7.40 14.32
CA GLN A 98 15.42 8.42 13.65
C GLN A 98 15.54 8.38 12.13
N ASN A 99 16.55 7.65 11.59
CA ASN A 99 16.73 7.49 10.16
C ASN A 99 16.11 6.15 9.72
N PRO A 100 15.04 6.15 8.92
CA PRO A 100 14.43 4.92 8.47
C PRO A 100 15.32 4.15 7.49
N ASP A 101 15.40 2.84 7.68
CA ASP A 101 16.07 1.93 6.74
C ASP A 101 15.16 1.62 5.54
N VAL A 102 13.86 1.45 5.80
CA VAL A 102 12.84 1.11 4.78
C VAL A 102 11.63 2.00 4.94
N ILE A 103 11.03 2.38 3.81
CA ILE A 103 9.78 3.14 3.71
C ILE A 103 8.71 2.33 3.00
N ASP A 104 7.42 2.63 3.30
CA ASP A 104 6.23 2.06 2.67
C ASP A 104 5.28 3.16 2.21
N VAL A 105 5.47 3.62 0.99
CA VAL A 105 4.84 4.83 0.46
C VAL A 105 3.89 4.55 -0.70
N GLY A 106 2.95 5.44 -0.95
CA GLY A 106 2.12 5.40 -2.15
C GLY A 106 2.97 5.45 -3.42
N LEU A 107 2.53 4.77 -4.49
CA LEU A 107 3.28 4.56 -5.73
C LEU A 107 3.94 5.84 -6.29
N SER A 108 3.25 6.98 -6.25
CA SER A 108 3.77 8.25 -6.80
C SER A 108 4.95 8.83 -6.01
N PHE A 109 5.20 8.35 -4.78
CA PHE A 109 6.33 8.80 -3.96
C PHE A 109 7.63 8.07 -4.30
N GLY A 110 7.56 6.80 -4.74
CA GLY A 110 8.72 6.00 -5.13
C GLY A 110 9.60 6.67 -6.19
N PRO A 111 9.07 7.01 -7.38
CA PRO A 111 9.82 7.69 -8.43
C PRO A 111 10.39 9.05 -8.04
N SER A 112 9.62 9.84 -7.26
CA SER A 112 10.11 11.14 -6.77
C SER A 112 11.28 10.97 -5.79
N ALA A 113 11.18 10.02 -4.87
CA ALA A 113 12.26 9.71 -3.94
C ALA A 113 13.53 9.19 -4.67
N LYS A 114 13.35 8.33 -5.70
CA LYS A 114 14.48 7.91 -6.57
C LYS A 114 15.14 9.10 -7.24
N LYS A 115 14.35 10.00 -7.85
CA LYS A 115 14.84 11.21 -8.51
C LYS A 115 15.64 12.11 -7.56
N ASP A 116 15.20 12.21 -6.31
CA ASP A 116 15.85 12.99 -5.26
C ASP A 116 17.09 12.30 -4.65
N GLY A 117 17.45 11.09 -5.13
CA GLY A 117 18.60 10.31 -4.64
C GLY A 117 18.41 9.77 -3.22
N LEU A 118 17.17 9.53 -2.79
CA LEU A 118 16.83 9.09 -1.43
C LEU A 118 16.77 7.57 -1.29
N LEU A 119 16.80 6.82 -2.40
CA LEU A 119 16.63 5.37 -2.42
C LEU A 119 17.88 4.65 -2.91
N GLN A 120 18.07 3.40 -2.51
CA GLN A 120 19.07 2.48 -3.05
C GLN A 120 18.40 1.26 -3.68
N PRO A 121 18.99 0.69 -4.76
CA PRO A 121 18.38 -0.42 -5.46
C PRO A 121 18.61 -1.75 -4.72
N TYR A 122 17.56 -2.58 -4.72
CA TYR A 122 17.65 -3.97 -4.31
C TYR A 122 16.52 -4.77 -4.98
N LYS A 123 16.83 -5.90 -5.60
CA LYS A 123 15.84 -6.81 -6.17
C LYS A 123 15.70 -8.05 -5.29
N VAL A 124 14.49 -8.25 -4.76
CA VAL A 124 14.17 -9.43 -3.93
C VAL A 124 14.22 -10.72 -4.75
N SER A 125 14.38 -11.84 -4.09
CA SER A 125 14.45 -13.18 -4.71
C SER A 125 13.18 -13.53 -5.53
N THR A 126 12.03 -12.93 -5.21
CA THR A 126 10.75 -13.09 -5.90
C THR A 126 10.46 -12.00 -6.94
N TRP A 127 11.47 -11.25 -7.36
CA TRP A 127 11.37 -10.09 -8.27
C TRP A 127 10.52 -10.31 -9.51
N ASP A 128 10.68 -11.46 -10.17
CA ASP A 128 9.99 -11.76 -11.43
C ASP A 128 8.48 -12.00 -11.26
N SER A 129 8.01 -12.18 -10.01
CA SER A 129 6.58 -12.32 -9.69
C SER A 129 5.87 -10.99 -9.48
N ILE A 130 6.60 -9.86 -9.42
CA ILE A 130 6.04 -8.52 -9.28
C ILE A 130 5.73 -7.97 -10.68
N PRO A 131 4.50 -7.49 -10.94
CA PRO A 131 4.12 -6.94 -12.24
C PRO A 131 4.99 -5.76 -12.69
N GLU A 132 5.35 -5.71 -13.98
CA GLU A 132 6.25 -4.68 -14.53
C GLU A 132 5.75 -3.24 -14.31
N GLY A 133 4.45 -3.00 -14.36
CA GLY A 133 3.86 -1.67 -14.13
C GLY A 133 3.95 -1.17 -12.68
N ASN A 134 4.33 -2.05 -11.75
CA ASN A 134 4.36 -1.77 -10.32
C ASN A 134 5.76 -1.90 -9.71
N LYS A 135 6.81 -1.75 -10.52
CA LYS A 135 8.19 -1.79 -10.04
C LYS A 135 9.11 -0.90 -10.88
N ASP A 136 10.12 -0.35 -10.24
CA ASP A 136 11.22 0.31 -10.93
C ASP A 136 12.15 -0.75 -11.53
N PRO A 137 12.48 -0.73 -12.83
CA PRO A 137 13.28 -1.81 -13.46
C PRO A 137 14.69 -1.96 -12.87
N GLU A 138 15.22 -0.93 -12.22
CA GLU A 138 16.50 -0.97 -11.53
C GLU A 138 16.41 -1.45 -10.08
N GLY A 139 15.17 -1.54 -9.51
CA GLY A 139 14.93 -2.07 -8.17
C GLY A 139 14.96 -1.03 -7.05
N TYR A 140 14.78 0.25 -7.33
CA TYR A 140 14.75 1.31 -6.31
C TYR A 140 13.47 1.30 -5.47
N TRP A 141 12.34 0.91 -6.07
CA TRP A 141 11.03 0.78 -5.41
C TRP A 141 10.19 -0.26 -6.16
N TYR A 142 9.28 -0.92 -5.47
CA TYR A 142 8.36 -1.88 -6.07
C TYR A 142 7.14 -2.10 -5.20
N GLY A 143 6.00 -2.40 -5.85
CA GLY A 143 4.71 -2.61 -5.23
C GLY A 143 4.75 -3.69 -4.17
N ASN A 144 4.03 -3.48 -3.09
CA ASN A 144 3.89 -4.42 -1.99
C ASN A 144 2.45 -4.96 -1.90
N TYR A 145 1.48 -4.07 -1.87
CA TYR A 145 0.04 -4.37 -1.85
C TYR A 145 -0.76 -3.24 -2.47
N TYR A 146 -2.06 -3.47 -2.69
CA TYR A 146 -2.99 -2.45 -3.15
C TYR A 146 -4.38 -2.64 -2.51
N GLY A 147 -5.18 -1.58 -2.55
CA GLY A 147 -6.59 -1.54 -2.18
C GLY A 147 -7.37 -0.63 -3.10
N VAL A 148 -8.68 -0.55 -2.87
CA VAL A 148 -9.61 0.32 -3.59
C VAL A 148 -10.21 1.32 -2.60
N LEU A 149 -10.37 2.57 -3.01
CA LEU A 149 -11.03 3.56 -2.18
C LEU A 149 -12.50 3.23 -1.97
N ALA A 150 -12.94 3.37 -0.73
CA ALA A 150 -14.30 3.14 -0.29
C ALA A 150 -14.75 4.23 0.70
N PHE A 151 -16.05 4.29 0.96
CA PHE A 151 -16.63 5.00 2.08
C PHE A 151 -16.79 4.01 3.23
N GLU A 152 -16.16 4.27 4.35
CA GLU A 152 -16.42 3.62 5.61
C GLU A 152 -17.51 4.39 6.34
N VAL A 153 -18.65 3.76 6.63
CA VAL A 153 -19.85 4.45 7.12
C VAL A 153 -20.36 3.82 8.40
N ASN A 154 -20.51 4.63 9.45
CA ASN A 154 -21.21 4.27 10.67
C ASN A 154 -22.74 4.33 10.40
N THR A 155 -23.34 3.19 10.10
CA THR A 155 -24.76 3.13 9.71
C THR A 155 -25.75 3.26 10.88
N ASP A 156 -25.29 3.27 12.11
CA ASP A 156 -26.12 3.62 13.28
C ASP A 156 -26.41 5.14 13.30
N LEU A 157 -25.52 5.95 12.72
CA LEU A 157 -25.69 7.41 12.57
C LEU A 157 -26.15 7.83 11.17
N ILE A 158 -25.72 7.07 10.15
CA ILE A 158 -26.03 7.33 8.73
C ILE A 158 -26.81 6.11 8.17
N PRO A 159 -28.12 6.00 8.46
CA PRO A 159 -28.90 4.80 8.07
C PRO A 159 -29.12 4.67 6.55
N ASN A 160 -28.93 5.75 5.80
CA ASN A 160 -28.96 5.76 4.34
C ASN A 160 -27.58 6.19 3.82
N PRO A 161 -26.63 5.27 3.71
CA PRO A 161 -25.25 5.59 3.37
C PRO A 161 -25.11 6.09 1.93
N PRO A 162 -24.13 7.01 1.66
CA PRO A 162 -23.86 7.51 0.32
C PRO A 162 -23.42 6.35 -0.58
N GLN A 163 -23.85 6.37 -1.85
CA GLN A 163 -23.51 5.35 -2.84
C GLN A 163 -22.52 5.85 -3.88
N ASP A 164 -22.28 7.16 -3.92
CA ASP A 164 -21.34 7.78 -4.84
C ASP A 164 -20.81 9.11 -4.29
N TRP A 165 -19.71 9.62 -4.84
CA TRP A 165 -19.08 10.87 -4.42
C TRP A 165 -20.05 12.05 -4.38
N SER A 166 -20.91 12.20 -5.41
CA SER A 166 -21.88 13.29 -5.47
C SER A 166 -22.90 13.26 -4.33
N ASP A 167 -23.16 12.09 -3.74
CA ASP A 167 -24.07 11.99 -2.60
C ASP A 167 -23.53 12.72 -1.37
N LEU A 168 -22.19 12.74 -1.19
CA LEU A 168 -21.54 13.38 -0.04
C LEU A 168 -21.86 14.89 0.07
N LEU A 169 -22.26 15.53 -1.04
CA LEU A 169 -22.67 16.95 -1.06
C LEU A 169 -24.11 17.19 -0.57
N LYS A 170 -24.91 16.12 -0.34
CA LYS A 170 -26.29 16.26 0.12
C LYS A 170 -26.34 16.82 1.55
N PRO A 171 -27.37 17.63 1.89
CA PRO A 171 -27.47 18.26 3.21
C PRO A 171 -27.57 17.29 4.39
N GLU A 172 -28.03 16.06 4.15
CA GLU A 172 -28.14 14.99 5.15
C GLU A 172 -26.79 14.55 5.71
N PHE A 173 -25.68 14.78 5.00
CA PHE A 173 -24.32 14.44 5.43
C PHE A 173 -23.59 15.63 6.09
N LYS A 174 -24.33 16.62 6.58
CA LYS A 174 -23.73 17.76 7.27
C LYS A 174 -22.87 17.30 8.46
N ASN A 175 -21.63 17.83 8.53
CA ASN A 175 -20.65 17.51 9.59
C ASN A 175 -20.39 16.00 9.73
N SER A 176 -20.24 15.30 8.61
CA SER A 176 -20.15 13.82 8.63
C SER A 176 -18.95 13.25 7.87
N VAL A 177 -18.37 13.97 6.91
CA VAL A 177 -17.38 13.41 5.97
C VAL A 177 -15.98 13.83 6.34
N ALA A 178 -15.08 12.86 6.51
CA ALA A 178 -13.66 13.10 6.75
C ALA A 178 -12.76 12.34 5.76
N LEU A 179 -11.54 12.83 5.60
CA LEU A 179 -10.44 12.12 4.95
C LEU A 179 -9.67 11.30 5.99
N ASP A 180 -9.06 10.21 5.57
CA ASP A 180 -8.08 9.47 6.39
C ASP A 180 -6.68 10.08 6.22
N GLY A 181 -6.45 11.18 6.93
CA GLY A 181 -5.20 11.93 6.90
C GLY A 181 -5.22 13.22 6.09
N ASP A 182 -4.09 13.91 6.11
CA ASP A 182 -3.90 15.19 5.45
C ASP A 182 -3.50 14.99 3.97
N PRO A 183 -4.23 15.51 2.98
CA PRO A 183 -3.90 15.37 1.56
C PRO A 183 -2.62 16.11 1.14
N ARG A 184 -1.95 16.80 2.06
CA ARG A 184 -0.61 17.37 1.82
C ARG A 184 0.49 16.33 2.04
N THR A 185 0.25 15.27 2.83
CA THR A 185 1.23 14.24 3.19
C THR A 185 0.70 12.80 3.01
N SER A 186 -0.60 12.56 3.21
CA SER A 186 -1.23 11.24 3.10
C SER A 186 -1.53 10.87 1.64
N ASN A 187 -0.95 9.75 1.17
CA ASN A 187 -1.28 9.22 -0.16
C ASN A 187 -2.76 8.86 -0.28
N GLU A 188 -3.35 8.25 0.74
CA GLU A 188 -4.76 7.86 0.76
C GLU A 188 -5.69 9.06 0.53
N SER A 189 -5.45 10.16 1.25
CA SER A 189 -6.20 11.39 1.10
C SER A 189 -5.98 12.05 -0.26
N ILE A 190 -4.76 12.01 -0.81
CA ILE A 190 -4.48 12.46 -2.19
C ILE A 190 -5.33 11.65 -3.18
N GLN A 191 -5.37 10.33 -3.04
CA GLN A 191 -6.17 9.47 -3.90
C GLN A 191 -7.67 9.70 -3.73
N SER A 192 -8.15 10.01 -2.52
CA SER A 192 -9.55 10.37 -2.27
C SER A 192 -9.96 11.66 -2.98
N VAL A 193 -9.10 12.69 -2.93
CA VAL A 193 -9.31 13.92 -3.68
C VAL A 193 -9.33 13.67 -5.19
N PHE A 194 -8.36 12.90 -5.69
CA PHE A 194 -8.32 12.52 -7.11
C PHE A 194 -9.56 11.73 -7.54
N ALA A 195 -9.99 10.75 -6.75
CA ALA A 195 -11.16 9.91 -7.05
C ALA A 195 -12.47 10.70 -7.11
N SER A 196 -12.67 11.65 -6.18
CA SER A 196 -13.82 12.54 -6.22
C SER A 196 -13.85 13.39 -7.50
N GLY A 197 -12.69 13.87 -7.93
CA GLY A 197 -12.55 14.62 -9.19
C GLY A 197 -12.72 13.74 -10.42
N LEU A 198 -12.24 12.50 -10.39
CA LEU A 198 -12.47 11.52 -11.46
C LEU A 198 -13.97 11.24 -11.65
N SER A 199 -14.70 11.11 -10.53
CA SER A 199 -16.16 11.01 -10.54
C SER A 199 -16.81 12.25 -11.16
N ALA A 200 -16.43 13.44 -10.70
CA ALA A 200 -17.00 14.71 -11.16
C ALA A 200 -16.72 15.01 -12.64
N THR A 201 -15.64 14.49 -13.20
CA THR A 201 -15.24 14.70 -14.60
C THR A 201 -15.68 13.59 -15.55
N GLY A 202 -16.40 12.57 -15.04
CA GLY A 202 -16.81 11.41 -15.84
C GLY A 202 -15.63 10.56 -16.33
N GLY A 203 -14.54 10.50 -15.55
CA GLY A 203 -13.37 9.67 -15.82
C GLY A 203 -12.19 10.39 -16.50
N ASP A 204 -12.23 11.72 -16.64
CA ASP A 204 -11.13 12.51 -17.21
C ASP A 204 -10.00 12.65 -16.18
N VAL A 205 -8.97 11.82 -16.32
CA VAL A 205 -7.81 11.74 -15.39
C VAL A 205 -6.98 13.02 -15.35
N ASP A 206 -6.95 13.78 -16.46
CA ASP A 206 -6.17 15.03 -16.53
C ASP A 206 -6.82 16.18 -15.77
N LYS A 207 -8.15 16.19 -15.69
CA LYS A 207 -8.92 17.21 -14.98
C LYS A 207 -9.27 16.81 -13.54
N ALA A 208 -9.10 15.52 -13.21
CA ALA A 208 -9.49 14.99 -11.91
C ALA A 208 -8.83 15.72 -10.72
N PRO A 209 -7.54 16.08 -10.70
CA PRO A 209 -6.93 16.74 -9.56
C PRO A 209 -7.61 18.06 -9.19
N GLU A 210 -7.80 18.96 -10.17
CA GLU A 210 -8.44 20.28 -9.94
C GLU A 210 -9.94 20.14 -9.64
N ALA A 211 -10.62 19.17 -10.27
CA ALA A 211 -12.03 18.90 -10.00
C ALA A 211 -12.23 18.34 -8.59
N GLY A 212 -11.33 17.50 -8.11
CA GLY A 212 -11.35 16.98 -6.75
C GLY A 212 -11.12 18.05 -5.69
N LEU A 213 -10.17 18.96 -5.92
CA LEU A 213 -9.99 20.12 -5.05
C LEU A 213 -11.26 20.99 -4.97
N LYS A 214 -11.93 21.24 -6.10
CA LYS A 214 -13.21 21.99 -6.14
C LYS A 214 -14.31 21.23 -5.40
N PHE A 215 -14.38 19.91 -5.56
CA PHE A 215 -15.34 19.07 -4.84
C PHE A 215 -15.16 19.19 -3.31
N PHE A 216 -13.94 19.09 -2.81
CA PHE A 216 -13.66 19.24 -1.39
C PHE A 216 -13.85 20.68 -0.89
N ALA A 217 -13.60 21.69 -1.73
CA ALA A 217 -13.94 23.08 -1.41
C ALA A 217 -15.46 23.26 -1.24
N GLU A 218 -16.28 22.64 -2.10
CA GLU A 218 -17.74 22.65 -1.99
C GLU A 218 -18.21 21.88 -0.75
N LEU A 219 -17.63 20.71 -0.50
CA LEU A 219 -17.91 19.89 0.68
C LEU A 219 -17.59 20.63 1.98
N ASN A 220 -16.48 21.38 2.03
CA ASN A 220 -16.11 22.24 3.15
C ASN A 220 -17.07 23.43 3.30
N LYS A 221 -17.40 24.09 2.21
CA LYS A 221 -18.32 25.23 2.20
C LYS A 221 -19.75 24.86 2.62
N SER A 222 -20.23 23.66 2.24
CA SER A 222 -21.56 23.16 2.65
C SER A 222 -21.62 22.80 4.14
N GLY A 223 -20.46 22.62 4.79
CA GLY A 223 -20.34 22.18 6.17
C GLY A 223 -20.52 20.65 6.32
N ASN A 224 -20.39 19.89 5.22
CA ASN A 224 -20.41 18.42 5.26
C ASN A 224 -19.03 17.85 5.64
N PHE A 225 -17.95 18.59 5.31
CA PHE A 225 -16.58 18.17 5.61
C PHE A 225 -16.20 18.44 7.06
N VAL A 226 -15.57 17.46 7.70
CA VAL A 226 -14.98 17.54 9.04
C VAL A 226 -13.47 17.55 8.87
N PRO A 227 -12.77 18.65 9.13
CA PRO A 227 -11.33 18.78 8.87
C PRO A 227 -10.47 18.16 9.98
N VAL A 228 -10.68 16.87 10.21
CA VAL A 228 -9.86 16.04 11.11
C VAL A 228 -9.45 14.77 10.37
N SER A 229 -8.36 14.14 10.80
CA SER A 229 -8.01 12.80 10.31
C SER A 229 -9.05 11.80 10.79
N GLY A 230 -9.80 11.22 9.85
CA GLY A 230 -10.79 10.18 10.13
C GLY A 230 -10.14 8.82 10.32
N GLY A 231 -10.85 7.90 10.96
CA GLY A 231 -10.40 6.52 11.16
C GLY A 231 -11.34 5.75 12.10
N ALA A 232 -10.99 4.50 12.43
CA ALA A 232 -11.81 3.61 13.26
C ALA A 232 -12.33 4.26 14.55
N SER A 233 -11.45 4.96 15.27
CA SER A 233 -11.78 5.58 16.57
C SER A 233 -12.77 6.72 16.42
N SER A 234 -12.52 7.66 15.52
CA SER A 234 -13.39 8.82 15.29
C SER A 234 -14.73 8.43 14.66
N LEU A 235 -14.73 7.40 13.80
CA LEU A 235 -15.94 6.81 13.24
C LEU A 235 -16.78 6.12 14.33
N ALA A 236 -16.16 5.32 15.20
CA ALA A 236 -16.84 4.62 16.29
C ALA A 236 -17.43 5.61 17.32
N GLN A 237 -16.74 6.70 17.59
CA GLN A 237 -17.22 7.78 18.47
C GLN A 237 -18.27 8.70 17.82
N GLY A 238 -18.50 8.54 16.52
CA GLY A 238 -19.44 9.36 15.76
C GLY A 238 -18.94 10.77 15.44
N ALA A 239 -17.66 11.05 15.61
CA ALA A 239 -17.04 12.33 15.26
C ALA A 239 -16.90 12.48 13.72
N THR A 240 -16.64 11.38 13.02
CA THR A 240 -16.53 11.31 11.56
C THR A 240 -17.33 10.10 11.04
N PRO A 241 -18.67 10.21 10.97
CA PRO A 241 -19.54 9.09 10.62
C PRO A 241 -19.28 8.48 9.24
N ILE A 242 -18.64 9.24 8.34
CA ILE A 242 -18.22 8.81 6.99
C ILE A 242 -16.75 9.15 6.84
N VAL A 243 -15.93 8.15 6.56
CA VAL A 243 -14.51 8.32 6.25
C VAL A 243 -14.23 7.77 4.86
N THR A 244 -13.53 8.54 4.02
CA THR A 244 -13.03 8.02 2.74
C THR A 244 -11.67 7.36 2.99
N ARG A 245 -11.57 6.06 2.79
CA ARG A 245 -10.35 5.30 3.05
C ARG A 245 -10.25 4.04 2.20
N TRP A 246 -9.13 3.36 2.31
CA TRP A 246 -8.94 2.08 1.62
C TRP A 246 -9.93 1.02 2.13
N ASP A 247 -10.48 0.24 1.23
CA ASP A 247 -11.44 -0.83 1.51
C ASP A 247 -10.93 -1.84 2.54
N TYR A 248 -9.65 -2.18 2.51
CA TYR A 248 -9.06 -3.13 3.44
C TYR A 248 -9.04 -2.61 4.89
N LEU A 249 -8.84 -1.30 5.10
CA LEU A 249 -8.94 -0.69 6.42
C LEU A 249 -10.39 -0.71 6.91
N ALA A 250 -11.31 -0.23 6.08
CA ALA A 250 -12.73 -0.21 6.40
C ALA A 250 -13.29 -1.61 6.70
N LEU A 251 -12.84 -2.65 5.96
CA LEU A 251 -13.22 -4.03 6.19
C LEU A 251 -12.64 -4.58 7.52
N ALA A 252 -11.39 -4.23 7.83
CA ALA A 252 -10.75 -4.61 9.09
C ALA A 252 -11.43 -3.95 10.29
N ASP A 253 -11.80 -2.67 10.18
CA ASP A 253 -12.51 -1.92 11.23
C ASP A 253 -13.91 -2.47 11.44
N ARG A 254 -14.65 -2.76 10.37
CA ARG A 254 -15.95 -3.44 10.44
C ARG A 254 -15.87 -4.73 11.27
N ASP A 255 -14.86 -5.55 11.01
CA ASP A 255 -14.68 -6.83 11.70
C ASP A 255 -14.24 -6.64 13.15
N THR A 256 -13.40 -5.62 13.43
CA THR A 256 -12.91 -5.28 14.77
C THR A 256 -14.03 -4.71 15.64
N LEU A 257 -14.87 -3.84 15.09
CA LEU A 257 -15.98 -3.19 15.79
C LEU A 257 -17.16 -4.14 16.04
N LYS A 258 -17.23 -5.28 15.33
CA LYS A 258 -18.22 -6.35 15.57
C LYS A 258 -19.67 -5.86 15.63
N GLY A 259 -19.99 -4.84 14.82
CA GLY A 259 -21.34 -4.26 14.74
C GLY A 259 -21.67 -3.24 15.85
N ASN A 260 -20.68 -2.71 16.55
CA ASN A 260 -20.83 -1.65 17.54
C ASN A 260 -19.76 -0.54 17.36
N PRO A 261 -20.03 0.48 16.54
CA PRO A 261 -21.21 0.64 15.68
C PRO A 261 -21.23 -0.33 14.49
N LYS A 262 -22.37 -0.40 13.82
CA LYS A 262 -22.47 -1.07 12.52
C LYS A 262 -21.69 -0.27 11.48
N VAL A 263 -20.76 -0.93 10.81
CA VAL A 263 -19.97 -0.35 9.72
C VAL A 263 -20.37 -0.97 8.39
N GLU A 264 -20.65 -0.14 7.40
CA GLU A 264 -20.83 -0.54 6.01
C GLU A 264 -19.67 0.03 5.18
N VAL A 265 -19.12 -0.80 4.29
CA VAL A 265 -18.02 -0.43 3.40
C VAL A 265 -18.58 -0.35 1.99
N ILE A 266 -18.52 0.83 1.39
CA ILE A 266 -19.17 1.13 0.11
C ILE A 266 -18.11 1.57 -0.89
N VAL A 267 -17.90 0.77 -1.92
CA VAL A 267 -17.15 1.20 -3.10
C VAL A 267 -18.05 2.13 -3.91
N PRO A 268 -17.66 3.38 -4.19
CA PRO A 268 -18.49 4.32 -4.94
C PRO A 268 -18.76 3.81 -6.36
N LYS A 269 -19.88 4.24 -6.96
CA LYS A 269 -20.29 3.83 -8.32
C LYS A 269 -19.41 4.42 -9.41
N THR A 270 -18.83 5.59 -9.16
CA THR A 270 -17.94 6.31 -10.07
C THR A 270 -16.67 6.75 -9.36
N GLY A 271 -15.63 7.11 -10.10
CA GLY A 271 -14.36 7.50 -9.49
C GLY A 271 -13.74 6.38 -8.64
N ILE A 272 -13.86 5.12 -9.10
CA ILE A 272 -13.31 3.96 -8.41
C ILE A 272 -11.81 3.92 -8.66
N VAL A 273 -11.00 4.18 -7.64
CA VAL A 273 -9.54 4.25 -7.74
C VAL A 273 -8.91 3.17 -6.89
N ALA A 274 -8.01 2.42 -7.51
CA ALA A 274 -7.12 1.50 -6.82
C ALA A 274 -5.75 2.16 -6.59
N GLY A 275 -5.22 2.01 -5.39
CA GLY A 275 -3.94 2.58 -5.00
C GLY A 275 -2.93 1.51 -4.60
N VAL A 276 -1.73 1.59 -5.18
CA VAL A 276 -0.61 0.70 -4.88
C VAL A 276 0.32 1.38 -3.88
N TYR A 277 0.74 0.65 -2.86
CA TYR A 277 1.86 1.01 -2.00
C TYR A 277 3.12 0.30 -2.45
N VAL A 278 4.24 0.99 -2.34
CA VAL A 278 5.56 0.50 -2.73
C VAL A 278 6.50 0.55 -1.54
N SER A 279 7.31 -0.49 -1.40
CA SER A 279 8.39 -0.50 -0.42
C SER A 279 9.70 -0.12 -1.09
N ALA A 280 10.56 0.56 -0.34
CA ALA A 280 11.87 1.01 -0.83
C ALA A 280 12.89 1.10 0.31
N ILE A 281 14.17 0.86 -0.01
CA ILE A 281 15.27 1.00 0.94
C ILE A 281 15.85 2.42 0.83
N SER A 282 16.01 3.10 1.97
CA SER A 282 16.67 4.40 2.03
C SER A 282 18.13 4.31 1.55
N ALA A 283 18.56 5.27 0.72
CA ALA A 283 19.98 5.41 0.33
C ALA A 283 20.89 5.71 1.55
N TYR A 284 20.30 6.20 2.62
CA TYR A 284 20.97 6.59 3.85
C TYR A 284 20.72 5.62 5.00
N ALA A 285 20.15 4.44 4.69
CA ALA A 285 19.85 3.39 5.67
C ALA A 285 21.05 3.11 6.58
N PRO A 286 20.89 3.21 7.92
CA PRO A 286 21.93 2.80 8.85
C PRO A 286 22.24 1.30 8.78
N HIS A 287 21.22 0.49 8.45
CA HIS A 287 21.26 -0.98 8.48
C HIS A 287 20.83 -1.59 7.12
N PRO A 288 21.63 -1.38 6.04
CA PRO A 288 21.20 -1.73 4.67
C PRO A 288 21.02 -3.24 4.45
N ASN A 289 21.69 -4.12 5.19
CA ASN A 289 21.49 -5.55 5.06
C ASN A 289 20.25 -6.02 5.83
N ALA A 290 19.97 -5.47 6.99
CA ALA A 290 18.71 -5.70 7.70
C ALA A 290 17.51 -5.19 6.88
N ALA A 291 17.65 -4.04 6.20
CA ALA A 291 16.67 -3.53 5.25
C ALA A 291 16.40 -4.50 4.10
N LYS A 292 17.43 -5.05 3.46
CA LYS A 292 17.28 -6.07 2.40
C LYS A 292 16.58 -7.32 2.93
N LEU A 293 16.94 -7.76 4.14
CA LEU A 293 16.31 -8.92 4.78
C LEU A 293 14.83 -8.69 5.07
N TRP A 294 14.45 -7.45 5.47
CA TRP A 294 13.06 -7.03 5.60
C TRP A 294 12.33 -7.06 4.26
N MET A 295 12.95 -6.56 3.19
CA MET A 295 12.35 -6.64 1.85
C MET A 295 12.12 -8.10 1.41
N GLU A 296 13.08 -9.01 1.60
CA GLU A 296 12.89 -10.45 1.33
C GLU A 296 11.72 -11.03 2.14
N HIS A 297 11.56 -10.60 3.38
CA HIS A 297 10.45 -11.01 4.24
C HIS A 297 9.11 -10.50 3.70
N LEU A 298 8.96 -9.22 3.38
CA LEU A 298 7.72 -8.63 2.88
C LEU A 298 7.23 -9.30 1.58
N TYR A 299 8.17 -9.68 0.71
CA TYR A 299 7.86 -10.31 -0.58
C TYR A 299 7.89 -11.85 -0.54
N SER A 300 8.03 -12.45 0.64
CA SER A 300 7.84 -13.89 0.82
C SER A 300 6.38 -14.29 0.64
N ASP A 301 6.12 -15.56 0.29
CA ASP A 301 4.76 -16.07 0.18
C ASP A 301 3.96 -15.90 1.48
N GLU A 302 4.61 -16.10 2.63
CA GLU A 302 3.99 -15.99 3.95
C GLU A 302 3.51 -14.57 4.24
N SER A 303 4.37 -13.54 4.05
CA SER A 303 3.97 -12.15 4.28
C SER A 303 2.92 -11.67 3.29
N GLN A 304 3.03 -12.06 2.02
CA GLN A 304 2.01 -11.73 1.01
C GLN A 304 0.65 -12.36 1.34
N LEU A 305 0.60 -13.54 1.95
CA LEU A 305 -0.65 -14.14 2.45
C LEU A 305 -1.14 -13.46 3.75
N ILE A 306 -0.27 -12.90 4.57
CA ILE A 306 -0.68 -12.05 5.70
C ILE A 306 -1.44 -10.83 5.19
N TRP A 307 -0.91 -10.12 4.17
CA TRP A 307 -1.63 -9.01 3.53
C TRP A 307 -3.04 -9.40 3.11
N LEU A 308 -3.17 -10.51 2.39
CA LEU A 308 -4.47 -11.00 1.95
C LEU A 308 -5.41 -11.33 3.10
N SER A 309 -4.90 -11.86 4.20
CA SER A 309 -5.69 -12.14 5.41
C SER A 309 -6.18 -10.87 6.11
N GLY A 310 -5.53 -9.73 5.85
CA GLY A 310 -5.91 -8.39 6.28
C GLY A 310 -6.66 -7.59 5.21
N TYR A 311 -7.23 -8.28 4.22
CA TYR A 311 -7.99 -7.71 3.08
C TYR A 311 -7.18 -6.95 2.04
N CYS A 312 -5.89 -6.71 2.25
CA CYS A 312 -5.04 -6.09 1.24
C CYS A 312 -4.73 -7.07 0.12
N HIS A 313 -4.83 -6.62 -1.12
CA HIS A 313 -4.42 -7.43 -2.26
C HIS A 313 -2.90 -7.40 -2.37
N PRO A 314 -2.20 -8.53 -2.14
CA PRO A 314 -0.74 -8.56 -2.28
C PRO A 314 -0.34 -8.34 -3.72
N ILE A 315 0.78 -7.66 -3.96
CA ILE A 315 1.25 -7.38 -5.33
C ILE A 315 1.53 -8.66 -6.11
N ARG A 316 1.89 -9.75 -5.43
CA ARG A 316 2.14 -11.06 -6.00
C ARG A 316 0.90 -11.96 -6.11
N PHE A 317 -0.31 -11.40 -5.94
CA PHE A 317 -1.57 -12.16 -5.89
C PHE A 317 -1.73 -13.13 -7.05
N LEU A 318 -1.53 -12.67 -8.29
CA LEU A 318 -1.67 -13.52 -9.48
C LEU A 318 -0.66 -14.66 -9.52
N ASP A 319 0.58 -14.43 -9.08
CA ASP A 319 1.60 -15.46 -8.95
C ASP A 319 1.20 -16.51 -7.90
N LEU A 320 0.76 -16.06 -6.74
CA LEU A 320 0.32 -16.94 -5.65
C LEU A 320 -0.89 -17.81 -6.06
N VAL A 321 -1.88 -17.22 -6.74
CA VAL A 321 -3.06 -17.96 -7.27
C VAL A 321 -2.64 -18.97 -8.32
N LYS A 322 -1.82 -18.57 -9.31
CA LYS A 322 -1.30 -19.45 -10.36
C LYS A 322 -0.56 -20.66 -9.78
N ASN A 323 0.20 -20.45 -8.72
CA ASN A 323 0.98 -21.48 -8.04
C ASN A 323 0.18 -22.22 -6.94
N LYS A 324 -1.15 -21.97 -6.84
CA LYS A 324 -2.06 -22.61 -5.87
C LYS A 324 -1.62 -22.43 -4.40
N LYS A 325 -1.01 -21.29 -4.09
CA LYS A 325 -0.53 -20.97 -2.73
C LYS A 325 -1.57 -20.25 -1.89
N VAL A 326 -2.65 -19.71 -2.50
CA VAL A 326 -3.71 -19.01 -1.78
C VAL A 326 -4.75 -20.03 -1.26
N PRO A 327 -4.98 -20.12 0.07
CA PRO A 327 -6.05 -20.94 0.62
C PRO A 327 -7.43 -20.47 0.18
N GLN A 328 -8.33 -21.39 -0.21
CA GLN A 328 -9.69 -21.06 -0.66
C GLN A 328 -10.45 -20.22 0.38
N ALA A 329 -10.30 -20.53 1.66
CA ALA A 329 -10.93 -19.77 2.75
C ALA A 329 -10.51 -18.28 2.83
N MET A 330 -9.37 -17.90 2.25
CA MET A 330 -8.98 -16.48 2.12
C MET A 330 -9.70 -15.84 0.94
N LEU A 331 -9.80 -16.54 -0.20
CA LEU A 331 -10.53 -16.07 -1.37
C LEU A 331 -12.01 -15.84 -1.06
N ASP A 332 -12.62 -16.72 -0.28
CA ASP A 332 -14.04 -16.66 0.10
C ASP A 332 -14.38 -15.45 1.00
N LYS A 333 -13.38 -14.83 1.61
CA LYS A 333 -13.55 -13.63 2.47
C LYS A 333 -13.42 -12.30 1.71
N LEU A 334 -12.86 -12.33 0.51
CA LEU A 334 -12.72 -11.13 -0.31
C LEU A 334 -14.10 -10.64 -0.76
N PRO A 335 -14.30 -9.32 -0.90
CA PRO A 335 -15.47 -8.78 -1.56
C PRO A 335 -15.65 -9.37 -2.96
N PRO A 336 -16.89 -9.41 -3.50
CA PRO A 336 -17.12 -9.89 -4.85
C PRO A 336 -16.26 -9.15 -5.87
N ALA A 337 -15.61 -9.87 -6.77
CA ALA A 337 -14.73 -9.29 -7.81
C ALA A 337 -15.40 -8.17 -8.62
N ALA A 338 -16.71 -8.28 -8.87
CA ALA A 338 -17.49 -7.26 -9.58
C ALA A 338 -17.44 -5.85 -8.92
N ALA A 339 -17.19 -5.75 -7.62
CA ALA A 339 -17.04 -4.45 -6.95
C ALA A 339 -15.75 -3.72 -7.39
N TYR A 340 -14.80 -4.46 -7.93
CA TYR A 340 -13.47 -3.98 -8.31
C TYR A 340 -13.23 -3.94 -9.83
N ASP A 341 -14.14 -4.52 -10.64
CA ASP A 341 -13.96 -4.65 -12.09
C ASP A 341 -13.77 -3.30 -12.81
N ALA A 342 -14.32 -2.22 -12.24
CA ALA A 342 -14.20 -0.88 -12.79
C ALA A 342 -13.11 -0.03 -12.12
N ALA A 343 -12.31 -0.60 -11.22
CA ALA A 343 -11.29 0.13 -10.49
C ALA A 343 -10.16 0.57 -11.45
N LEU A 344 -9.93 1.88 -11.50
CA LEU A 344 -8.82 2.47 -12.23
C LEU A 344 -7.54 2.34 -11.40
N PHE A 345 -6.51 1.78 -11.99
CA PHE A 345 -5.12 1.92 -11.54
C PHE A 345 -4.51 3.10 -12.31
N PRO A 346 -4.47 4.32 -11.74
CA PRO A 346 -4.01 5.46 -12.50
C PRO A 346 -2.55 5.27 -12.93
N PRO A 347 -2.18 5.60 -14.19
CA PRO A 347 -0.79 5.58 -14.60
C PRO A 347 0.09 6.44 -13.69
N LEU A 348 1.38 6.08 -13.58
CA LEU A 348 2.30 6.71 -12.65
C LEU A 348 2.47 8.23 -12.85
N ASP A 349 2.51 8.67 -14.10
CA ASP A 349 2.58 10.09 -14.46
C ASP A 349 1.32 10.86 -14.03
N VAL A 350 0.15 10.25 -14.18
CA VAL A 350 -1.13 10.78 -13.68
C VAL A 350 -1.11 10.93 -12.17
N GLN A 351 -0.67 9.89 -11.44
CA GLN A 351 -0.58 9.95 -9.99
C GLN A 351 0.43 11.00 -9.51
N THR A 352 1.57 11.12 -10.18
CA THR A 352 2.60 12.12 -9.86
C THR A 352 2.04 13.54 -10.03
N LYS A 353 1.37 13.81 -11.17
CA LYS A 353 0.73 15.10 -11.43
C LYS A 353 -0.39 15.39 -10.43
N ALA A 354 -1.21 14.39 -10.10
CA ALA A 354 -2.29 14.54 -9.12
C ALA A 354 -1.72 14.90 -7.74
N LYS A 355 -0.70 14.17 -7.28
CA LYS A 355 -0.02 14.46 -6.02
C LYS A 355 0.50 15.91 -6.00
N GLU A 356 1.28 16.32 -7.00
CA GLU A 356 1.84 17.67 -7.07
C GLU A 356 0.77 18.76 -7.07
N THR A 357 -0.31 18.56 -7.83
CA THR A 357 -1.42 19.51 -7.92
C THR A 357 -2.17 19.64 -6.58
N ILE A 358 -2.56 18.50 -6.00
CA ILE A 358 -3.37 18.45 -4.80
C ILE A 358 -2.58 18.99 -3.60
N THR A 359 -1.37 18.52 -3.37
CA THR A 359 -0.54 18.97 -2.24
C THR A 359 -0.25 20.46 -2.30
N LYS A 360 0.03 21.00 -3.50
CA LYS A 360 0.34 22.41 -3.68
C LYS A 360 -0.88 23.34 -3.54
N GLN A 361 -2.05 22.88 -3.95
CA GLN A 361 -3.23 23.75 -4.07
C GLN A 361 -4.26 23.55 -2.96
N TRP A 362 -4.12 22.57 -2.09
CA TRP A 362 -5.07 22.26 -1.03
C TRP A 362 -5.41 23.49 -0.17
N ASP A 363 -4.39 24.17 0.36
CA ASP A 363 -4.60 25.32 1.23
C ASP A 363 -5.31 26.48 0.54
N SER A 364 -4.97 26.73 -0.74
CA SER A 364 -5.53 27.88 -1.48
C SER A 364 -6.92 27.64 -2.04
N VAL A 365 -7.27 26.38 -2.34
CA VAL A 365 -8.55 26.02 -2.99
C VAL A 365 -9.57 25.54 -1.97
N VAL A 366 -9.18 24.60 -1.10
CA VAL A 366 -10.09 24.01 -0.09
C VAL A 366 -10.10 24.80 1.19
N GLY A 367 -8.94 25.27 1.64
CA GLY A 367 -8.79 26.10 2.83
C GLY A 367 -9.14 25.40 4.15
N ALA A 368 -9.10 24.08 4.18
CA ALA A 368 -9.33 23.27 5.36
C ALA A 368 -8.00 22.74 5.91
N ASN A 369 -7.73 22.99 7.19
CA ASN A 369 -6.55 22.46 7.88
C ASN A 369 -6.95 21.19 8.62
N ILE A 370 -6.45 20.05 8.16
CA ILE A 370 -6.68 18.75 8.78
C ILE A 370 -5.88 18.68 10.10
N GLN A 371 -6.56 18.32 11.18
CA GLN A 371 -5.99 18.20 12.54
C GLN A 371 -5.78 16.75 12.94
#